data_d8f3d0afefb2c039399c824f8712760a
#
_entry.id   d8f3d0afefb2c039399c824f8712760a
#
_cell.length_a   1.000
_cell.length_b   1.000
_cell.length_c   1.000
_cell.angle_alpha   90.00
_cell.angle_beta   90.00
_cell.angle_gamma   90.00
#
_symmetry.space_group_name_H-M   'P 1'
#
loop_
_entity.id
_entity.type
_entity.pdbx_description
1 polymer ?
#
loop_
_entity_poly.entity_id
_entity_poly.type
_entity_poly.pdbx_seq_one_letter_code
_entity_poly.pdbx_strand_id
1 'polypeptide(L)'
;MLESVTASPATASADAFGDLTTPYRRELLVHCYRMLGSIDDAEDAVQETLVRAWNRRQTFTVAISFRAWLYRIATNVCLDAIDRRKRGLAGGEPLEVQPVPATLLDETEPGPEARYDAHESISLAFLTALQLLSPGQRAVLILRDVLSWRATEVAELLELSVPAANSTLHRARQTLARGYRRRAGSETSAGTPPLGEPGRVRTLLERYVRAWESADIAGLVALLRDDAVVSMPPGLTVVGSSAIGAFLAESVFGHGLRIRLVPTSANADDAYLIYSGTTDDAVVSPYAVLVVDVDDATTRIARMAVFADPGLVERFGPKPTLPA
;
A
#
# COMPACT_ATOMS: atom_id res chain seq x y z
N MET A 1 40.23 18.28 -10.72
CA MET A 1 40.49 17.55 -9.47
C MET A 1 39.75 18.24 -8.34
N LEU A 2 38.55 17.81 -8.08
CA LEU A 2 37.76 18.22 -6.90
C LEU A 2 37.55 16.93 -6.11
N GLU A 3 38.31 16.77 -5.03
CA GLU A 3 38.11 15.74 -4.05
C GLU A 3 36.74 15.93 -3.42
N SER A 4 35.79 15.06 -3.80
CA SER A 4 34.58 14.87 -3.01
C SER A 4 34.99 14.25 -1.68
N VAL A 5 35.25 15.10 -0.68
CA VAL A 5 35.31 14.68 0.70
C VAL A 5 33.92 14.14 1.05
N THR A 6 33.75 12.83 0.96
CA THR A 6 32.58 12.14 1.48
C THR A 6 32.62 12.32 3.00
N ALA A 7 31.88 13.34 3.48
CA ALA A 7 31.76 13.61 4.91
C ALA A 7 31.27 12.35 5.63
N SER A 8 32.04 11.88 6.62
CA SER A 8 31.61 10.76 7.44
C SER A 8 30.34 11.16 8.21
N PRO A 9 29.28 10.33 8.23
CA PRO A 9 28.08 10.61 9.03
C PRO A 9 28.38 10.92 10.50
N ALA A 10 29.43 10.30 11.04
CA ALA A 10 29.83 10.45 12.44
C ALA A 10 30.30 11.89 12.81
N THR A 11 30.90 12.62 11.85
CA THR A 11 31.46 13.96 12.07
C THR A 11 30.69 15.05 11.34
N ALA A 12 29.59 14.71 10.66
CA ALA A 12 28.79 15.66 9.89
C ALA A 12 28.10 16.71 10.79
N SER A 13 28.05 17.97 10.32
CA SER A 13 27.14 18.98 10.87
C SER A 13 25.68 18.61 10.62
N ALA A 14 24.74 19.33 11.22
CA ALA A 14 23.31 19.06 11.04
C ALA A 14 22.89 19.15 9.55
N ASP A 15 23.33 20.20 8.86
CA ASP A 15 23.03 20.42 7.44
C ASP A 15 23.67 19.31 6.56
N ALA A 16 24.94 19.03 6.78
CA ALA A 16 25.64 17.96 6.05
C ALA A 16 25.04 16.57 6.30
N PHE A 17 24.52 16.29 7.49
CA PHE A 17 23.82 15.06 7.80
C PHE A 17 22.45 15.01 7.10
N GLY A 18 21.74 16.14 7.02
CA GLY A 18 20.52 16.29 6.24
C GLY A 18 20.76 15.94 4.77
N ASP A 19 21.80 16.48 4.16
CA ASP A 19 22.17 16.20 2.78
C ASP A 19 22.53 14.72 2.57
N LEU A 20 23.25 14.11 3.49
CA LEU A 20 23.61 12.68 3.46
C LEU A 20 22.38 11.77 3.54
N THR A 21 21.32 12.15 4.23
CA THR A 21 20.12 11.33 4.42
C THR A 21 19.05 11.57 3.36
N THR A 22 19.09 12.71 2.67
CA THR A 22 18.08 13.10 1.64
C THR A 22 17.86 12.01 0.58
N PRO A 23 18.88 11.37 -0.01
CA PRO A 23 18.68 10.33 -1.02
C PRO A 23 17.94 9.10 -0.50
N TYR A 24 17.98 8.86 0.81
CA TYR A 24 17.39 7.66 1.44
C TYR A 24 15.96 7.88 1.95
N ARG A 25 15.48 9.15 2.04
CA ARG A 25 14.18 9.46 2.65
C ARG A 25 13.03 8.70 1.99
N ARG A 26 13.03 8.65 0.66
CA ARG A 26 11.96 8.00 -0.10
C ARG A 26 11.96 6.50 0.09
N GLU A 27 13.11 5.83 -0.05
CA GLU A 27 13.19 4.38 0.15
C GLU A 27 12.88 3.97 1.59
N LEU A 28 13.24 4.80 2.57
CA LEU A 28 12.85 4.60 3.98
C LEU A 28 11.35 4.78 4.17
N LEU A 29 10.70 5.75 3.49
CA LEU A 29 9.25 5.94 3.52
C LEU A 29 8.52 4.71 3.00
N VAL A 30 8.94 4.19 1.84
CA VAL A 30 8.36 2.97 1.25
C VAL A 30 8.56 1.77 2.19
N HIS A 31 9.75 1.63 2.80
CA HIS A 31 10.02 0.58 3.77
C HIS A 31 9.11 0.69 5.01
N CYS A 32 9.01 1.87 5.60
CA CYS A 32 8.16 2.10 6.77
C CYS A 32 6.68 1.88 6.43
N TYR A 33 6.22 2.31 5.25
CA TYR A 33 4.86 2.08 4.78
C TYR A 33 4.57 0.58 4.58
N ARG A 34 5.47 -0.19 4.00
CA ARG A 34 5.33 -1.67 3.92
C ARG A 34 5.26 -2.31 5.32
N MET A 35 6.00 -1.76 6.27
CA MET A 35 5.99 -2.24 7.66
C MET A 35 4.70 -1.88 8.40
N LEU A 36 4.19 -0.66 8.24
CA LEU A 36 3.14 -0.07 9.08
C LEU A 36 1.75 -0.07 8.42
N GLY A 37 1.67 -0.01 7.08
CA GLY A 37 0.41 0.02 6.33
C GLY A 37 -0.32 1.37 6.35
N SER A 38 0.19 2.38 7.05
CA SER A 38 -0.32 3.75 7.11
C SER A 38 0.78 4.70 6.63
N ILE A 39 0.41 5.64 5.78
CA ILE A 39 1.38 6.62 5.26
C ILE A 39 1.76 7.64 6.33
N ASP A 40 0.82 8.05 7.18
CA ASP A 40 1.07 8.96 8.28
C ASP A 40 2.04 8.34 9.29
N ASP A 41 1.77 7.10 9.71
CA ASP A 41 2.68 6.36 10.59
C ASP A 41 4.06 6.15 9.95
N ALA A 42 4.12 5.98 8.62
CA ALA A 42 5.38 5.81 7.89
C ALA A 42 6.18 7.12 7.84
N GLU A 43 5.54 8.25 7.60
CA GLU A 43 6.16 9.58 7.65
C GLU A 43 6.72 9.88 9.04
N ASP A 44 5.95 9.60 10.08
CA ASP A 44 6.38 9.75 11.47
C ASP A 44 7.56 8.82 11.79
N ALA A 45 7.53 7.57 11.31
CA ALA A 45 8.62 6.62 11.50
C ALA A 45 9.90 7.06 10.78
N VAL A 46 9.80 7.66 9.61
CA VAL A 46 10.98 8.22 8.90
C VAL A 46 11.55 9.40 9.69
N GLN A 47 10.72 10.32 10.19
CA GLN A 47 11.18 11.44 11.00
C GLN A 47 11.90 10.95 12.26
N GLU A 48 11.31 10.03 13.00
CA GLU A 48 11.90 9.42 14.20
C GLU A 48 13.20 8.68 13.87
N THR A 49 13.24 8.00 12.71
CA THR A 49 14.47 7.34 12.22
C THR A 49 15.61 8.33 12.03
N LEU A 50 15.34 9.48 11.39
CA LEU A 50 16.35 10.51 11.15
C LEU A 50 16.82 11.17 12.43
N VAL A 51 15.90 11.42 13.38
CA VAL A 51 16.25 11.93 14.71
C VAL A 51 17.12 10.92 15.48
N ARG A 52 16.76 9.63 15.51
CA ARG A 52 17.59 8.59 16.13
C ARG A 52 18.94 8.43 15.45
N ALA A 53 18.96 8.49 14.12
CA ALA A 53 20.19 8.43 13.33
C ALA A 53 21.10 9.61 13.65
N TRP A 54 20.59 10.83 13.72
CA TRP A 54 21.33 12.01 14.12
C TRP A 54 21.96 11.85 15.52
N ASN A 55 21.15 11.44 16.50
CA ASN A 55 21.58 11.27 17.87
C ASN A 55 22.64 10.17 18.03
N ARG A 56 22.61 9.14 17.18
CA ARG A 56 23.51 8.00 17.18
C ARG A 56 24.61 8.08 16.12
N ARG A 57 24.75 9.19 15.37
CA ARG A 57 25.70 9.28 14.24
C ARG A 57 27.14 8.95 14.60
N GLN A 58 27.56 9.25 15.83
CA GLN A 58 28.91 8.92 16.33
C GLN A 58 29.13 7.40 16.51
N THR A 59 28.06 6.61 16.57
CA THR A 59 28.15 5.15 16.67
C THR A 59 28.20 4.48 15.30
N PHE A 60 28.05 5.25 14.22
CA PHE A 60 28.20 4.73 12.87
C PHE A 60 29.63 4.29 12.62
N THR A 61 29.81 3.05 12.18
CA THR A 61 31.09 2.48 11.80
C THR A 61 31.10 2.12 10.32
N VAL A 62 32.24 2.30 9.65
CA VAL A 62 32.37 1.99 8.21
C VAL A 62 32.24 0.50 7.89
N ALA A 63 32.11 -0.35 8.90
CA ALA A 63 31.95 -1.79 8.73
C ALA A 63 30.59 -2.15 8.05
N ILE A 64 29.60 -1.29 8.17
CA ILE A 64 28.30 -1.43 7.51
C ILE A 64 28.01 -0.23 6.61
N SER A 65 27.25 -0.45 5.52
CA SER A 65 26.85 0.66 4.66
C SER A 65 25.94 1.62 5.41
N PHE A 66 26.02 2.92 5.09
CA PHE A 66 25.15 3.94 5.70
C PHE A 66 23.68 3.65 5.45
N ARG A 67 23.35 3.14 4.26
CA ARG A 67 22.00 2.65 3.92
C ARG A 67 21.55 1.55 4.89
N ALA A 68 22.35 0.52 5.09
CA ALA A 68 22.01 -0.59 6.00
C ALA A 68 21.81 -0.12 7.44
N TRP A 69 22.62 0.83 7.90
CA TRP A 69 22.51 1.42 9.21
C TRP A 69 21.19 2.20 9.39
N LEU A 70 20.79 3.00 8.38
CA LEU A 70 19.49 3.70 8.39
C LEU A 70 18.32 2.71 8.40
N TYR A 71 18.37 1.64 7.59
CA TYR A 71 17.33 0.61 7.57
C TYR A 71 17.21 -0.14 8.90
N ARG A 72 18.33 -0.38 9.60
CA ARG A 72 18.29 -0.94 10.95
C ARG A 72 17.52 -0.06 11.91
N ILE A 73 17.80 1.24 11.90
CA ILE A 73 17.09 2.19 12.76
C ILE A 73 15.61 2.25 12.37
N ALA A 74 15.28 2.38 11.08
CA ALA A 74 13.91 2.45 10.57
C ALA A 74 13.07 1.20 10.92
N THR A 75 13.66 0.01 10.73
CA THR A 75 12.98 -1.24 11.07
C THR A 75 12.67 -1.31 12.57
N ASN A 76 13.62 -0.93 13.43
CA ASN A 76 13.40 -0.90 14.88
C ASN A 76 12.33 0.14 15.27
N VAL A 77 12.32 1.32 14.66
CA VAL A 77 11.26 2.32 14.86
C VAL A 77 9.89 1.76 14.50
N CYS A 78 9.78 1.07 13.36
CA CYS A 78 8.53 0.43 12.94
C CYS A 78 8.09 -0.68 13.91
N LEU A 79 9.01 -1.53 14.37
CA LEU A 79 8.72 -2.56 15.38
C LEU A 79 8.23 -1.96 16.68
N ASP A 80 8.91 -0.91 17.18
CA ASP A 80 8.50 -0.16 18.37
C ASP A 80 7.09 0.47 18.20
N ALA A 81 6.78 1.01 17.01
CA ALA A 81 5.48 1.60 16.72
C ALA A 81 4.37 0.55 16.73
N ILE A 82 4.60 -0.61 16.10
CA ILE A 82 3.64 -1.73 16.10
C ILE A 82 3.39 -2.24 17.52
N ASP A 83 4.43 -2.36 18.34
CA ASP A 83 4.30 -2.84 19.72
C ASP A 83 3.61 -1.82 20.62
N ARG A 84 3.83 -0.53 20.42
CA ARG A 84 3.10 0.54 21.14
C ARG A 84 1.61 0.51 20.79
N ARG A 85 1.28 0.35 19.49
CA ARG A 85 -0.10 0.28 19.04
C ARG A 85 -0.83 -0.93 19.62
N LYS A 86 -0.21 -2.12 19.62
CA LYS A 86 -0.80 -3.32 20.25
C LYS A 86 -1.12 -3.15 21.73
N ARG A 87 -0.31 -2.38 22.44
CA ARG A 87 -0.54 -2.09 23.87
C ARG A 87 -1.64 -1.06 24.11
N GLY A 88 -1.86 -0.14 23.15
CA GLY A 88 -2.87 0.92 23.25
C GLY A 88 -4.28 0.51 22.79
N LEU A 89 -4.38 -0.54 21.97
CA LEU A 89 -5.66 -1.03 21.44
C LEU A 89 -6.12 -2.24 22.29
N ALA A 90 -7.06 -1.99 23.20
CA ALA A 90 -7.85 -3.04 23.82
C ALA A 90 -8.81 -3.60 22.74
N GLY A 91 -8.34 -4.56 21.91
CA GLY A 91 -9.21 -5.19 20.94
C GLY A 91 -8.61 -5.56 19.60
N GLY A 92 -7.33 -5.24 19.34
CA GLY A 92 -6.59 -5.83 18.21
C GLY A 92 -7.24 -5.70 16.82
N GLU A 93 -7.84 -4.56 16.49
CA GLU A 93 -8.32 -4.34 15.12
C GLU A 93 -7.14 -4.47 14.14
N PRO A 94 -7.33 -5.27 13.06
CA PRO A 94 -6.30 -5.40 12.06
C PRO A 94 -5.95 -4.03 11.47
N LEU A 95 -4.67 -3.79 11.26
CA LEU A 95 -4.19 -2.57 10.63
C LEU A 95 -4.73 -2.54 9.21
N GLU A 96 -5.55 -1.53 8.95
CA GLU A 96 -6.04 -1.27 7.62
C GLU A 96 -4.95 -0.58 6.82
N VAL A 97 -4.62 -1.17 5.67
CA VAL A 97 -3.66 -0.56 4.75
C VAL A 97 -4.34 0.56 4.00
N GLN A 98 -3.86 1.79 4.20
CA GLN A 98 -4.34 2.97 3.46
C GLN A 98 -3.72 3.00 2.06
N PRO A 99 -4.50 3.25 1.00
CA PRO A 99 -3.96 3.47 -0.33
C PRO A 99 -3.20 4.81 -0.39
N VAL A 100 -2.15 4.84 -1.20
CA VAL A 100 -1.37 6.07 -1.43
C VAL A 100 -1.19 6.30 -2.92
N PRO A 101 -1.00 7.56 -3.37
CA PRO A 101 -0.67 7.85 -4.75
C PRO A 101 0.54 7.03 -5.21
N ALA A 102 0.44 6.39 -6.38
CA ALA A 102 1.56 5.62 -6.94
C ALA A 102 2.84 6.45 -7.04
N THR A 103 2.71 7.75 -7.31
CA THR A 103 3.84 8.69 -7.39
C THR A 103 4.65 8.81 -6.09
N LEU A 104 4.06 8.51 -4.93
CA LEU A 104 4.79 8.49 -3.65
C LEU A 104 5.65 7.23 -3.49
N LEU A 105 5.31 6.16 -4.21
CA LEU A 105 5.97 4.86 -4.09
C LEU A 105 6.92 4.55 -5.26
N ASP A 106 6.90 5.35 -6.36
CA ASP A 106 7.79 5.15 -7.50
C ASP A 106 9.23 5.20 -7.06
N GLU A 107 9.87 4.05 -6.96
CA GLU A 107 11.30 3.93 -6.77
C GLU A 107 12.01 4.25 -8.09
N THR A 108 13.15 4.95 -8.00
CA THR A 108 13.98 5.40 -9.13
C THR A 108 14.23 4.27 -10.13
N GLU A 109 13.84 4.48 -11.39
CA GLU A 109 13.93 3.63 -12.58
C GLU A 109 14.59 2.24 -12.43
N PRO A 110 13.86 1.21 -12.07
CA PRO A 110 14.30 -0.16 -12.33
C PRO A 110 14.03 -0.53 -13.79
N GLY A 111 14.84 -1.44 -14.36
CA GLY A 111 14.56 -2.04 -15.66
C GLY A 111 13.17 -2.72 -15.72
N PRO A 112 12.68 -3.09 -16.91
CA PRO A 112 11.29 -3.56 -17.10
C PRO A 112 10.91 -4.79 -16.24
N GLU A 113 11.83 -5.73 -16.00
CA GLU A 113 11.58 -6.88 -15.10
C GLU A 113 11.51 -6.45 -13.64
N ALA A 114 12.41 -5.56 -13.19
CA ALA A 114 12.40 -5.03 -11.84
C ALA A 114 11.20 -4.10 -11.57
N ARG A 115 10.61 -3.48 -12.60
CA ARG A 115 9.36 -2.72 -12.46
C ARG A 115 8.18 -3.62 -12.11
N TYR A 116 8.07 -4.82 -12.69
CA TYR A 116 6.99 -5.75 -12.38
C TYR A 116 7.05 -6.20 -10.91
N ASP A 117 8.23 -6.64 -10.46
CA ASP A 117 8.43 -7.05 -9.07
C ASP A 117 8.22 -5.88 -8.08
N ALA A 118 8.63 -4.65 -8.48
CA ALA A 118 8.39 -3.44 -7.69
C ALA A 118 6.90 -3.12 -7.57
N HIS A 119 6.13 -3.19 -8.68
CA HIS A 119 4.68 -2.98 -8.68
C HIS A 119 3.96 -3.98 -7.77
N GLU A 120 4.24 -5.28 -7.89
CA GLU A 120 3.62 -6.29 -7.03
C GLU A 120 3.95 -6.03 -5.55
N SER A 121 5.16 -5.59 -5.24
CA SER A 121 5.63 -5.35 -3.87
C SER A 121 5.00 -4.14 -3.18
N ILE A 122 4.27 -3.31 -3.89
CA ILE A 122 3.55 -2.13 -3.37
C ILE A 122 2.04 -2.20 -3.61
N SER A 123 1.53 -3.24 -4.28
CA SER A 123 0.09 -3.41 -4.47
C SER A 123 -0.65 -3.47 -3.14
N LEU A 124 -1.88 -2.93 -3.11
CA LEU A 124 -2.70 -2.93 -1.90
C LEU A 124 -2.98 -4.35 -1.39
N ALA A 125 -3.13 -5.31 -2.32
CA ALA A 125 -3.32 -6.71 -1.99
C ALA A 125 -2.12 -7.31 -1.25
N PHE A 126 -0.89 -7.05 -1.74
CA PHE A 126 0.34 -7.50 -1.10
C PHE A 126 0.53 -6.84 0.27
N LEU A 127 0.37 -5.53 0.37
CA LEU A 127 0.51 -4.79 1.63
C LEU A 127 -0.48 -5.27 2.69
N THR A 128 -1.73 -5.54 2.28
CA THR A 128 -2.74 -6.11 3.18
C THR A 128 -2.36 -7.54 3.62
N ALA A 129 -1.76 -8.33 2.72
CA ALA A 129 -1.28 -9.66 3.08
C ALA A 129 -0.10 -9.61 4.06
N LEU A 130 0.76 -8.61 3.96
CA LEU A 130 1.84 -8.37 4.93
C LEU A 130 1.30 -8.14 6.35
N GLN A 131 0.11 -7.56 6.51
CA GLN A 131 -0.48 -7.34 7.83
C GLN A 131 -0.87 -8.64 8.55
N LEU A 132 -0.99 -9.77 7.83
CA LEU A 132 -1.22 -11.09 8.43
C LEU A 132 0.03 -11.66 9.11
N LEU A 133 1.19 -11.09 8.82
CA LEU A 133 2.47 -11.53 9.38
C LEU A 133 2.72 -10.92 10.77
N SER A 134 3.43 -11.67 11.62
CA SER A 134 4.00 -11.04 12.81
C SER A 134 5.01 -9.95 12.40
N PRO A 135 5.25 -8.93 13.24
CA PRO A 135 6.17 -7.84 12.90
C PRO A 135 7.55 -8.31 12.46
N GLY A 136 8.14 -9.28 13.18
CA GLY A 136 9.43 -9.85 12.81
C GLY A 136 9.41 -10.66 11.51
N GLN A 137 8.32 -11.40 11.25
CA GLN A 137 8.14 -12.10 9.96
C GLN A 137 8.04 -11.12 8.80
N ARG A 138 7.30 -10.02 8.99
CA ARG A 138 7.14 -8.96 8.01
C ARG A 138 8.48 -8.30 7.70
N ALA A 139 9.24 -7.91 8.72
CA ALA A 139 10.57 -7.33 8.55
C ALA A 139 11.52 -8.25 7.77
N VAL A 140 11.61 -9.53 8.16
CA VAL A 140 12.46 -10.49 7.45
C VAL A 140 12.04 -10.65 6.00
N LEU A 141 10.74 -10.76 5.71
CA LEU A 141 10.23 -10.94 4.35
C LEU A 141 10.52 -9.72 3.48
N ILE A 142 10.24 -8.50 3.97
CA ILE A 142 10.51 -7.28 3.21
C ILE A 142 12.01 -7.15 2.90
N LEU A 143 12.88 -7.35 3.89
CA LEU A 143 14.32 -7.22 3.68
C LEU A 143 14.87 -8.29 2.72
N ARG A 144 14.39 -9.54 2.80
CA ARG A 144 14.89 -10.68 2.01
C ARG A 144 14.30 -10.75 0.62
N ASP A 145 12.98 -10.66 0.50
CA ASP A 145 12.26 -10.94 -0.75
C ASP A 145 12.00 -9.66 -1.56
N VAL A 146 11.73 -8.53 -0.89
CA VAL A 146 11.46 -7.27 -1.58
C VAL A 146 12.74 -6.47 -1.83
N LEU A 147 13.60 -6.35 -0.81
CA LEU A 147 14.84 -5.57 -0.91
C LEU A 147 16.08 -6.40 -1.29
N SER A 148 15.91 -7.72 -1.47
CA SER A 148 16.94 -8.66 -1.93
C SER A 148 18.23 -8.68 -1.07
N TRP A 149 18.10 -8.35 0.25
CA TRP A 149 19.24 -8.37 1.15
C TRP A 149 19.69 -9.80 1.45
N ARG A 150 20.99 -9.98 1.72
CA ARG A 150 21.56 -11.29 2.06
C ARG A 150 21.07 -11.74 3.45
N ALA A 151 20.99 -13.07 3.65
CA ALA A 151 20.57 -13.63 4.93
C ALA A 151 21.45 -13.18 6.11
N THR A 152 22.72 -13.00 5.87
CA THR A 152 23.70 -12.50 6.87
C THR A 152 23.41 -11.04 7.26
N GLU A 153 23.11 -10.19 6.28
CA GLU A 153 22.80 -8.77 6.52
C GLU A 153 21.51 -8.62 7.33
N VAL A 154 20.47 -9.40 6.97
CA VAL A 154 19.19 -9.38 7.68
C VAL A 154 19.34 -9.96 9.10
N ALA A 155 20.13 -11.02 9.27
CA ALA A 155 20.40 -11.60 10.57
C ALA A 155 21.10 -10.59 11.49
N GLU A 156 22.11 -9.89 10.98
CA GLU A 156 22.83 -8.84 11.71
C GLU A 156 21.91 -7.66 12.04
N LEU A 157 21.09 -7.19 11.06
CA LEU A 157 20.18 -6.08 11.23
C LEU A 157 19.14 -6.34 12.32
N LEU A 158 18.56 -7.55 12.35
CA LEU A 158 17.50 -7.94 13.28
C LEU A 158 17.99 -8.64 14.56
N GLU A 159 19.32 -8.72 14.73
CA GLU A 159 19.96 -9.39 15.88
C GLU A 159 19.52 -10.88 15.99
N LEU A 160 19.44 -11.54 14.84
CA LEU A 160 19.09 -12.96 14.73
C LEU A 160 20.30 -13.80 14.29
N SER A 161 20.23 -15.11 14.50
CA SER A 161 21.13 -16.02 13.77
C SER A 161 20.63 -16.21 12.32
N VAL A 162 21.55 -16.50 11.39
CA VAL A 162 21.18 -16.78 9.99
C VAL A 162 20.16 -17.91 9.86
N PRO A 163 20.28 -19.04 10.60
CA PRO A 163 19.25 -20.09 10.61
C PRO A 163 17.89 -19.57 11.12
N ALA A 164 17.87 -18.68 12.14
CA ALA A 164 16.64 -18.09 12.65
C ALA A 164 15.97 -17.16 11.64
N ALA A 165 16.74 -16.33 10.93
CA ALA A 165 16.25 -15.48 9.85
C ALA A 165 15.63 -16.32 8.72
N ASN A 166 16.31 -17.38 8.26
CA ASN A 166 15.81 -18.28 7.22
C ASN A 166 14.53 -19.02 7.66
N SER A 167 14.47 -19.52 8.90
CA SER A 167 13.29 -20.16 9.46
C SER A 167 12.10 -19.18 9.54
N THR A 168 12.37 -17.94 9.94
CA THR A 168 11.36 -16.88 10.00
C THR A 168 10.82 -16.52 8.62
N LEU A 169 11.70 -16.41 7.62
CA LEU A 169 11.31 -16.19 6.22
C LEU A 169 10.42 -17.32 5.71
N HIS A 170 10.80 -18.58 5.95
CA HIS A 170 10.00 -19.73 5.54
C HIS A 170 8.59 -19.69 6.13
N ARG A 171 8.45 -19.38 7.42
CA ARG A 171 7.15 -19.22 8.08
C ARG A 171 6.35 -18.04 7.51
N ALA A 172 7.01 -16.92 7.21
CA ALA A 172 6.39 -15.76 6.59
C ALA A 172 5.76 -16.12 5.24
N ARG A 173 6.53 -16.77 4.35
CA ARG A 173 6.07 -17.22 3.04
C ARG A 173 4.89 -18.20 3.14
N GLN A 174 4.92 -19.13 4.10
CA GLN A 174 3.80 -20.05 4.33
C GLN A 174 2.53 -19.32 4.79
N THR A 175 2.67 -18.31 5.64
CA THR A 175 1.53 -17.52 6.13
C THR A 175 0.93 -16.70 4.99
N LEU A 176 1.75 -16.06 4.15
CA LEU A 176 1.29 -15.35 2.95
C LEU A 176 0.55 -16.29 2.00
N ALA A 177 1.15 -17.42 1.65
CA ALA A 177 0.53 -18.40 0.75
C ALA A 177 -0.84 -18.90 1.25
N ARG A 178 -1.01 -19.02 2.57
CA ARG A 178 -2.31 -19.34 3.19
C ARG A 178 -3.29 -18.16 3.13
N GLY A 179 -2.81 -16.94 3.31
CA GLY A 179 -3.58 -15.71 3.22
C GLY A 179 -4.13 -15.49 1.80
N TYR A 180 -3.28 -15.66 0.79
CA TYR A 180 -3.70 -15.57 -0.61
C TYR A 180 -4.74 -16.62 -0.97
N ARG A 181 -4.55 -17.89 -0.58
CA ARG A 181 -5.55 -18.96 -0.83
C ARG A 181 -6.90 -18.69 -0.18
N ARG A 182 -6.93 -18.13 1.04
CA ARG A 182 -8.18 -17.74 1.71
C ARG A 182 -8.89 -16.58 1.03
N ARG A 183 -8.16 -15.64 0.43
CA ARG A 183 -8.72 -14.51 -0.30
C ARG A 183 -9.18 -14.87 -1.70
N ALA A 184 -8.49 -15.80 -2.36
CA ALA A 184 -8.84 -16.24 -3.70
C ALA A 184 -10.14 -17.05 -3.76
N GLY A 185 -10.66 -17.56 -2.61
CA GLY A 185 -12.01 -18.17 -2.50
C GLY A 185 -12.30 -19.32 -3.44
N SER A 186 -11.33 -19.84 -4.20
CA SER A 186 -11.43 -20.98 -5.10
C SER A 186 -10.07 -21.30 -5.70
N GLU A 187 -9.86 -22.58 -5.98
CA GLU A 187 -8.71 -23.16 -6.63
C GLU A 187 -8.42 -22.47 -7.98
N THR A 188 -7.62 -21.42 -7.98
CA THR A 188 -6.95 -21.00 -9.19
C THR A 188 -5.46 -21.06 -8.94
N SER A 189 -4.85 -21.90 -9.74
CA SER A 189 -3.45 -22.24 -9.88
C SER A 189 -2.52 -21.04 -9.60
N ALA A 190 -1.47 -21.30 -8.81
CA ALA A 190 -0.30 -20.43 -8.72
C ALA A 190 0.45 -20.48 -10.08
N GLY A 191 -0.05 -19.76 -11.04
CA GLY A 191 0.58 -19.48 -12.31
C GLY A 191 0.47 -17.99 -12.53
N THR A 192 1.54 -17.35 -12.97
CA THR A 192 1.56 -15.97 -13.46
C THR A 192 0.33 -15.74 -14.33
N PRO A 193 -0.58 -14.80 -13.98
CA PRO A 193 -1.73 -14.56 -14.84
C PRO A 193 -1.22 -14.10 -16.21
N PRO A 194 -1.79 -14.57 -17.31
CA PRO A 194 -1.51 -13.99 -18.60
C PRO A 194 -1.93 -12.51 -18.52
N LEU A 195 -1.04 -11.61 -18.93
CA LEU A 195 -1.32 -10.19 -19.07
C LEU A 195 -2.59 -10.06 -19.92
N GLY A 196 -3.70 -9.69 -19.27
CA GLY A 196 -4.94 -9.36 -19.98
C GLY A 196 -4.64 -8.27 -21.00
N GLU A 197 -5.29 -8.30 -22.17
CA GLU A 197 -5.08 -7.27 -23.18
C GLU A 197 -5.40 -5.90 -22.55
N PRO A 198 -4.44 -4.96 -22.44
CA PRO A 198 -4.63 -3.69 -21.73
C PRO A 198 -5.86 -2.89 -22.22
N GLY A 199 -6.28 -3.12 -23.47
CA GLY A 199 -7.47 -2.51 -24.03
C GLY A 199 -8.79 -3.00 -23.43
N ARG A 200 -8.87 -4.25 -22.99
CA ARG A 200 -10.11 -4.82 -22.42
C ARG A 200 -10.36 -4.28 -21.01
N VAL A 201 -9.34 -4.24 -20.18
CA VAL A 201 -9.41 -3.68 -18.83
C VAL A 201 -9.82 -2.20 -18.90
N ARG A 202 -9.17 -1.41 -19.76
CA ARG A 202 -9.55 -0.01 -19.93
C ARG A 202 -11.02 0.16 -20.35
N THR A 203 -11.51 -0.63 -21.31
CA THR A 203 -12.91 -0.58 -21.74
C THR A 203 -13.87 -0.96 -20.61
N LEU A 204 -13.50 -1.95 -19.78
CA LEU A 204 -14.26 -2.32 -18.57
C LEU A 204 -14.37 -1.14 -17.61
N LEU A 205 -13.24 -0.51 -17.29
CA LEU A 205 -13.16 0.61 -16.35
C LEU A 205 -13.90 1.86 -16.87
N GLU A 206 -13.86 2.14 -18.18
CA GLU A 206 -14.64 3.22 -18.79
C GLU A 206 -16.17 2.96 -18.70
N ARG A 207 -16.59 1.71 -18.82
CA ARG A 207 -18.00 1.31 -18.61
C ARG A 207 -18.38 1.42 -17.14
N TYR A 208 -17.49 1.06 -16.24
CA TYR A 208 -17.67 1.16 -14.81
C TYR A 208 -17.91 2.61 -14.36
N VAL A 209 -17.05 3.54 -14.80
CA VAL A 209 -17.24 4.98 -14.52
C VAL A 209 -18.59 5.48 -15.02
N ARG A 210 -18.94 5.18 -16.28
CA ARG A 210 -20.22 5.60 -16.87
C ARG A 210 -21.43 5.06 -16.09
N ALA A 211 -21.38 3.79 -15.67
CA ALA A 211 -22.46 3.19 -14.90
C ALA A 211 -22.64 3.86 -13.53
N TRP A 212 -21.54 4.24 -12.86
CA TRP A 212 -21.58 5.02 -11.63
C TRP A 212 -22.22 6.40 -11.85
N GLU A 213 -21.76 7.13 -12.85
CA GLU A 213 -22.23 8.49 -13.12
C GLU A 213 -23.67 8.56 -13.59
N SER A 214 -24.16 7.48 -14.21
CA SER A 214 -25.57 7.36 -14.63
C SER A 214 -26.48 6.65 -13.61
N ALA A 215 -25.96 6.26 -12.45
CA ALA A 215 -26.66 5.44 -11.45
C ALA A 215 -27.23 4.12 -12.03
N ASP A 216 -26.57 3.56 -13.05
CA ASP A 216 -26.98 2.30 -13.69
C ASP A 216 -26.50 1.10 -12.86
N ILE A 217 -27.31 0.74 -11.85
CA ILE A 217 -27.01 -0.37 -10.95
C ILE A 217 -26.91 -1.70 -11.71
N ALA A 218 -27.79 -1.93 -12.69
CA ALA A 218 -27.76 -3.16 -13.48
C ALA A 218 -26.48 -3.24 -14.31
N GLY A 219 -26.06 -2.13 -14.91
CA GLY A 219 -24.78 -1.99 -15.60
C GLY A 219 -23.59 -2.25 -14.68
N LEU A 220 -23.59 -1.71 -13.45
CA LEU A 220 -22.55 -1.96 -12.46
C LEU A 220 -22.47 -3.45 -12.09
N VAL A 221 -23.59 -4.08 -11.75
CA VAL A 221 -23.65 -5.51 -11.38
C VAL A 221 -23.15 -6.40 -12.51
N ALA A 222 -23.45 -6.07 -13.77
CA ALA A 222 -23.01 -6.83 -14.94
C ALA A 222 -21.48 -6.82 -15.16
N LEU A 223 -20.78 -5.84 -14.59
CA LEU A 223 -19.30 -5.74 -14.66
C LEU A 223 -18.59 -6.51 -13.54
N LEU A 224 -19.34 -6.94 -12.51
CA LEU A 224 -18.79 -7.65 -11.36
C LEU A 224 -18.72 -9.16 -11.64
N ARG A 225 -17.76 -9.81 -10.96
CA ARG A 225 -17.81 -11.27 -10.78
C ARG A 225 -18.96 -11.64 -9.87
N ASP A 226 -19.50 -12.86 -10.01
CA ASP A 226 -20.59 -13.34 -9.16
C ASP A 226 -20.22 -13.37 -7.66
N ASP A 227 -18.94 -13.61 -7.36
CA ASP A 227 -18.36 -13.62 -6.02
C ASP A 227 -17.61 -12.33 -5.66
N ALA A 228 -17.84 -11.23 -6.39
CA ALA A 228 -17.19 -9.95 -6.15
C ALA A 228 -17.35 -9.47 -4.70
N VAL A 229 -16.35 -8.73 -4.22
CA VAL A 229 -16.33 -8.21 -2.85
C VAL A 229 -16.18 -6.69 -2.87
N VAL A 230 -17.05 -6.00 -2.14
CA VAL A 230 -16.87 -4.59 -1.76
C VAL A 230 -16.48 -4.54 -0.30
N SER A 231 -15.39 -3.84 0.02
CA SER A 231 -15.00 -3.54 1.38
C SER A 231 -14.97 -2.03 1.62
N MET A 232 -15.52 -1.60 2.74
CA MET A 232 -15.45 -0.22 3.23
C MET A 232 -14.94 -0.27 4.67
N PRO A 233 -13.66 -0.16 4.82
CA PRO A 233 -13.05 -0.15 6.14
C PRO A 233 -13.42 1.12 6.97
N PRO A 234 -13.48 1.02 8.33
CA PRO A 234 -13.48 -0.20 9.11
C PRO A 234 -14.87 -0.87 9.18
N GLY A 235 -14.97 -2.14 8.79
CA GLY A 235 -16.08 -2.98 9.23
C GLY A 235 -17.17 -3.34 8.23
N LEU A 236 -17.35 -2.68 7.08
CA LEU A 236 -18.34 -3.08 6.07
C LEU A 236 -17.69 -3.97 4.99
N THR A 237 -18.27 -5.15 4.78
CA THR A 237 -17.92 -6.02 3.65
C THR A 237 -19.19 -6.61 3.07
N VAL A 238 -19.37 -6.46 1.75
CA VAL A 238 -20.48 -7.05 0.99
C VAL A 238 -19.92 -8.03 -0.03
N VAL A 239 -20.45 -9.24 -0.07
CA VAL A 239 -19.98 -10.32 -0.94
C VAL A 239 -21.09 -10.76 -1.90
N GLY A 240 -20.74 -10.85 -3.17
CA GLY A 240 -21.63 -11.28 -4.25
C GLY A 240 -22.24 -10.10 -5.02
N SER A 241 -22.23 -10.21 -6.36
CA SER A 241 -22.68 -9.15 -7.25
C SER A 241 -24.13 -8.70 -6.98
N SER A 242 -25.03 -9.64 -6.68
CA SER A 242 -26.44 -9.32 -6.35
C SER A 242 -26.56 -8.56 -5.04
N ALA A 243 -25.81 -8.95 -3.99
CA ALA A 243 -25.82 -8.27 -2.70
C ALA A 243 -25.22 -6.86 -2.81
N ILE A 244 -24.17 -6.71 -3.63
CA ILE A 244 -23.57 -5.41 -3.94
C ILE A 244 -24.59 -4.52 -4.65
N GLY A 245 -25.31 -5.06 -5.64
CA GLY A 245 -26.36 -4.31 -6.33
C GLY A 245 -27.47 -3.80 -5.38
N ALA A 246 -27.93 -4.64 -4.45
CA ALA A 246 -28.89 -4.26 -3.43
C ALA A 246 -28.36 -3.17 -2.50
N PHE A 247 -27.11 -3.33 -2.04
CA PHE A 247 -26.42 -2.33 -1.21
C PHE A 247 -26.32 -0.97 -1.92
N LEU A 248 -25.91 -0.96 -3.20
CA LEU A 248 -25.82 0.27 -3.99
C LEU A 248 -27.18 0.94 -4.17
N ALA A 249 -28.24 0.15 -4.44
CA ALA A 249 -29.58 0.66 -4.61
C ALA A 249 -30.11 1.33 -3.33
N GLU A 250 -29.91 0.69 -2.20
CA GLU A 250 -30.45 1.14 -0.92
C GLU A 250 -29.59 2.22 -0.27
N SER A 251 -28.28 1.97 -0.16
CA SER A 251 -27.40 2.77 0.68
C SER A 251 -26.69 3.90 -0.05
N VAL A 252 -26.58 3.84 -1.39
CA VAL A 252 -25.92 4.87 -2.18
C VAL A 252 -26.92 5.67 -3.01
N PHE A 253 -27.52 5.05 -4.00
CA PHE A 253 -28.39 5.75 -4.94
C PHE A 253 -29.79 6.02 -4.36
N GLY A 254 -30.27 5.21 -3.40
CA GLY A 254 -31.55 5.41 -2.73
C GLY A 254 -31.62 6.71 -1.90
N HIS A 255 -30.48 7.31 -1.56
CA HIS A 255 -30.40 8.59 -0.85
C HIS A 255 -30.18 9.80 -1.76
N GLY A 256 -30.30 9.65 -3.08
CA GLY A 256 -30.11 10.74 -4.04
C GLY A 256 -28.67 11.25 -4.11
N LEU A 257 -27.70 10.40 -3.84
CA LEU A 257 -26.30 10.76 -3.98
C LEU A 257 -25.88 10.81 -5.44
N ARG A 258 -25.20 11.87 -5.82
CA ARG A 258 -24.44 11.97 -7.06
C ARG A 258 -23.00 11.60 -6.82
N ILE A 259 -22.46 10.75 -7.66
CA ILE A 259 -21.10 10.25 -7.59
C ILE A 259 -20.37 10.64 -8.88
N ARG A 260 -19.17 11.20 -8.72
CA ARG A 260 -18.21 11.40 -9.79
C ARG A 260 -16.94 10.63 -9.47
N LEU A 261 -16.44 9.92 -10.47
CA LEU A 261 -15.20 9.14 -10.37
C LEU A 261 -14.10 9.80 -11.20
N VAL A 262 -13.01 10.16 -10.55
CA VAL A 262 -11.81 10.70 -11.23
C VAL A 262 -10.75 9.61 -11.25
N PRO A 263 -10.31 9.15 -12.42
CA PRO A 263 -9.28 8.13 -12.53
C PRO A 263 -7.97 8.59 -11.87
N THR A 264 -7.36 7.68 -11.14
CA THR A 264 -6.04 7.83 -10.54
C THR A 264 -5.38 6.45 -10.43
N SER A 265 -4.21 6.37 -9.83
CA SER A 265 -3.60 5.11 -9.42
C SER A 265 -3.21 5.18 -7.95
N ALA A 266 -3.52 4.14 -7.22
CA ALA A 266 -3.18 3.99 -5.82
C ALA A 266 -2.29 2.76 -5.65
N ASN A 267 -1.14 2.95 -5.04
CA ASN A 267 -0.14 1.91 -4.99
C ASN A 267 0.27 1.48 -6.43
N ALA A 268 0.00 0.26 -6.82
CA ALA A 268 0.18 -0.22 -8.19
C ALA A 268 -1.16 -0.60 -8.85
N ASP A 269 -2.27 -0.25 -8.21
CA ASP A 269 -3.61 -0.69 -8.59
C ASP A 269 -4.37 0.45 -9.29
N ASP A 270 -5.34 0.10 -10.16
CA ASP A 270 -6.30 1.04 -10.73
C ASP A 270 -7.17 1.61 -9.61
N ALA A 271 -7.30 2.92 -9.57
CA ALA A 271 -8.02 3.61 -8.51
C ALA A 271 -8.82 4.81 -9.04
N TYR A 272 -9.77 5.26 -8.22
CA TYR A 272 -10.59 6.42 -8.48
C TYR A 272 -10.72 7.28 -7.22
N LEU A 273 -10.67 8.57 -7.41
CA LEU A 273 -11.14 9.51 -6.39
C LEU A 273 -12.65 9.62 -6.54
N ILE A 274 -13.38 9.34 -5.45
CA ILE A 274 -14.81 9.50 -5.38
C ILE A 274 -15.12 10.91 -4.90
N TYR A 275 -15.89 11.63 -5.69
CA TYR A 275 -16.54 12.86 -5.29
C TYR A 275 -18.02 12.59 -5.11
N SER A 276 -18.61 13.12 -4.05
CA SER A 276 -20.02 12.93 -3.77
C SER A 276 -20.70 14.25 -3.40
N GLY A 277 -21.99 14.31 -3.67
CA GLY A 277 -22.91 15.38 -3.31
C GLY A 277 -24.34 14.88 -3.40
N THR A 278 -25.31 15.73 -3.13
CA THR A 278 -26.72 15.43 -3.33
C THR A 278 -27.20 15.88 -4.71
N THR A 279 -28.40 15.45 -5.12
CA THR A 279 -29.01 15.89 -6.39
C THR A 279 -29.26 17.37 -6.45
N ASP A 280 -29.31 18.07 -5.31
CA ASP A 280 -29.57 19.51 -5.22
C ASP A 280 -28.27 20.32 -5.25
N ASP A 281 -27.10 19.68 -5.11
CA ASP A 281 -25.82 20.34 -5.12
C ASP A 281 -25.37 20.67 -6.55
N ALA A 282 -24.87 21.89 -6.75
CA ALA A 282 -24.24 22.30 -8.01
C ALA A 282 -22.83 21.76 -8.19
N VAL A 283 -22.20 21.32 -7.10
CA VAL A 283 -20.84 20.78 -7.06
C VAL A 283 -20.78 19.56 -6.15
N VAL A 284 -19.85 18.65 -6.44
CA VAL A 284 -19.52 17.50 -5.59
C VAL A 284 -18.16 17.71 -4.93
N SER A 285 -17.99 17.17 -3.72
CA SER A 285 -16.79 17.31 -2.90
C SER A 285 -16.04 15.97 -2.77
N PRO A 286 -14.73 15.99 -2.51
CA PRO A 286 -13.94 14.79 -2.25
C PRO A 286 -14.55 13.97 -1.11
N TYR A 287 -14.67 12.66 -1.32
CA TYR A 287 -15.29 11.76 -0.34
C TYR A 287 -14.43 10.55 0.01
N ALA A 288 -13.91 9.83 -0.99
CA ALA A 288 -13.22 8.57 -0.77
C ALA A 288 -12.18 8.27 -1.86
N VAL A 289 -11.28 7.34 -1.56
CA VAL A 289 -10.46 6.65 -2.57
C VAL A 289 -11.03 5.25 -2.78
N LEU A 290 -11.30 4.90 -4.04
CA LEU A 290 -11.74 3.58 -4.47
C LEU A 290 -10.59 2.89 -5.20
N VAL A 291 -10.21 1.70 -4.74
CA VAL A 291 -9.26 0.82 -5.43
C VAL A 291 -10.03 -0.33 -6.05
N VAL A 292 -9.75 -0.65 -7.32
CA VAL A 292 -10.46 -1.66 -8.10
C VAL A 292 -9.48 -2.76 -8.51
N ASP A 293 -9.82 -3.99 -8.20
CA ASP A 293 -9.09 -5.19 -8.61
C ASP A 293 -9.89 -5.92 -9.71
N VAL A 294 -9.30 -6.04 -10.87
CA VAL A 294 -9.89 -6.68 -12.05
C VAL A 294 -9.29 -8.07 -12.23
N ASP A 295 -10.14 -9.06 -12.37
CA ASP A 295 -9.73 -10.42 -12.73
C ASP A 295 -9.39 -10.46 -14.23
N ASP A 296 -8.12 -10.60 -14.55
CA ASP A 296 -7.60 -10.65 -15.92
C ASP A 296 -8.18 -11.80 -16.75
N ALA A 297 -8.49 -12.93 -16.12
CA ALA A 297 -9.01 -14.10 -16.83
C ALA A 297 -10.44 -13.91 -17.31
N THR A 298 -11.27 -13.24 -16.50
CA THR A 298 -12.68 -13.00 -16.81
C THR A 298 -12.97 -11.60 -17.34
N THR A 299 -12.02 -10.69 -17.22
CA THR A 299 -12.20 -9.25 -17.48
C THR A 299 -13.44 -8.72 -16.73
N ARG A 300 -13.52 -9.04 -15.43
CA ARG A 300 -14.56 -8.59 -14.51
C ARG A 300 -13.95 -8.07 -13.22
N ILE A 301 -14.65 -7.17 -12.57
CA ILE A 301 -14.24 -6.62 -11.27
C ILE A 301 -14.44 -7.69 -10.20
N ALA A 302 -13.33 -8.06 -9.55
CA ALA A 302 -13.31 -9.06 -8.49
C ALA A 302 -13.42 -8.41 -7.10
N ARG A 303 -12.81 -7.24 -6.92
CA ARG A 303 -12.80 -6.53 -5.62
C ARG A 303 -12.85 -5.03 -5.80
N MET A 304 -13.46 -4.39 -4.82
CA MET A 304 -13.48 -2.94 -4.66
C MET A 304 -13.21 -2.62 -3.20
N ALA A 305 -12.24 -1.76 -2.93
CA ALA A 305 -11.95 -1.25 -1.60
C ALA A 305 -12.19 0.26 -1.58
N VAL A 306 -13.13 0.71 -0.74
CA VAL A 306 -13.53 2.11 -0.62
C VAL A 306 -13.03 2.65 0.71
N PHE A 307 -12.15 3.63 0.66
CA PHE A 307 -11.60 4.30 1.84
C PHE A 307 -12.26 5.67 1.96
N ALA A 308 -13.31 5.74 2.78
CA ALA A 308 -14.13 6.93 2.99
C ALA A 308 -13.42 7.92 3.93
N ASP A 309 -12.40 8.58 3.43
CA ASP A 309 -11.61 9.58 4.13
C ASP A 309 -11.26 10.73 3.18
N PRO A 310 -11.90 11.92 3.32
CA PRO A 310 -11.57 13.09 2.52
C PRO A 310 -10.11 13.53 2.66
N GLY A 311 -9.50 13.39 3.84
CA GLY A 311 -8.09 13.73 4.07
C GLY A 311 -7.15 12.83 3.27
N LEU A 312 -7.52 11.56 3.10
CA LEU A 312 -6.78 10.64 2.23
C LEU A 312 -6.87 11.07 0.77
N VAL A 313 -8.06 11.53 0.32
CA VAL A 313 -8.25 12.03 -1.05
C VAL A 313 -7.33 13.22 -1.35
N GLU A 314 -7.12 14.13 -0.38
CA GLU A 314 -6.26 15.29 -0.54
C GLU A 314 -4.81 14.93 -0.90
N ARG A 315 -4.32 13.78 -0.46
CA ARG A 315 -2.96 13.29 -0.76
C ARG A 315 -2.75 12.95 -2.25
N PHE A 316 -3.83 12.73 -3.00
CA PHE A 316 -3.80 12.48 -4.43
C PHE A 316 -3.79 13.76 -5.29
N GLY A 317 -3.72 14.95 -4.66
CA GLY A 317 -3.72 16.25 -5.35
C GLY A 317 -5.01 16.54 -6.12
N PRO A 318 -6.21 16.31 -5.54
CA PRO A 318 -7.47 16.45 -6.23
C PRO A 318 -7.84 17.93 -6.47
N LYS A 319 -8.83 18.12 -7.34
CA LYS A 319 -9.56 19.39 -7.37
C LYS A 319 -10.40 19.50 -6.10
N PRO A 320 -10.53 20.70 -5.50
CA PRO A 320 -11.32 20.88 -4.27
C PRO A 320 -12.80 20.54 -4.46
N THR A 321 -13.35 20.76 -5.65
CA THR A 321 -14.72 20.42 -6.04
C THR A 321 -14.79 20.16 -7.54
N LEU A 322 -15.83 19.44 -7.96
CA LEU A 322 -16.17 19.20 -9.36
C LEU A 322 -17.63 19.65 -9.63
N PRO A 323 -17.99 20.00 -10.87
CA PRO A 323 -19.39 20.16 -11.26
C PRO A 323 -20.17 18.87 -10.98
N ALA A 324 -21.39 19.00 -10.48
CA ALA A 324 -22.25 17.88 -10.12
C ALA A 324 -22.78 17.11 -11.36
#